data_f1a8678b57dbbf678cd3fe341c23dd1a
#
_entry.id   f1a8678b57dbbf678cd3fe341c23dd1a
#
_cell.length_a   1.000
_cell.length_b   1.000
_cell.length_c   1.000
_cell.angle_alpha   90.00
_cell.angle_beta   90.00
_cell.angle_gamma   90.00
#
_symmetry.space_group_name_H-M   'P 1'
#
loop_
_entity.id
_entity.type
_entity.pdbx_description
1 polymer ?
#
loop_
_entity_poly.entity_id
_entity_poly.type
_entity_poly.pdbx_seq_one_letter_code
_entity_poly.pdbx_strand_id
1 'polypeptide(L)'
;ARVTVGYTYDDRPVTVRDLKIQGAVAAVLKDALKPNLVQTLEHTPVFIHGGPFANIAHGCNSIMATKMALKLADVVVTEAGFAADLGAEKFLDIKCRKAGLTPAAVVIVATVRALKYHGGVAKNDLGAENLEALEKGLPNLLQHVENITKQFGLPAVVAINRFPTDTEAELALVEEKCRELGVNVALSEVWGKGSEGGEALAEEVLRLIEQPNDFAYIYEDDMSIEEKISAIATKIYRADRVIYTPAAKKQLATIKGLGVENLPVCMAKTQFSFSDDPSKLGAPRGFDITIKDIKACTGAGFIVAKTGDIMTMPGLPKVPAAEKIDVDSTGKISGLF
;
A
#
# COMPACT_ATOMS: atom_id res chain seq x y z
N ALA A 1 -3.79 -15.43 -21.19
CA ALA A 1 -3.50 -16.85 -21.45
C ALA A 1 -3.05 -17.61 -20.21
N ARG A 2 -2.19 -17.03 -19.35
CA ARG A 2 -1.62 -17.67 -18.14
C ARG A 2 -2.55 -17.68 -16.92
N VAL A 3 -3.70 -17.03 -16.97
CA VAL A 3 -4.65 -16.99 -15.83
C VAL A 3 -5.13 -18.41 -15.55
N THR A 4 -4.86 -18.91 -14.35
CA THR A 4 -5.37 -20.22 -13.88
C THR A 4 -6.81 -20.04 -13.45
N VAL A 5 -7.72 -20.82 -14.05
CA VAL A 5 -9.17 -20.77 -13.78
C VAL A 5 -9.65 -21.93 -12.90
N GLY A 6 -8.85 -22.96 -12.73
CA GLY A 6 -9.16 -24.10 -11.92
C GLY A 6 -8.05 -25.17 -11.98
N TYR A 7 -8.33 -26.31 -11.39
CA TYR A 7 -7.43 -27.47 -11.38
C TYR A 7 -8.20 -28.73 -11.78
N THR A 8 -7.51 -29.66 -12.42
CA THR A 8 -8.04 -31.02 -12.67
C THR A 8 -8.07 -31.83 -11.37
N TYR A 9 -8.68 -33.01 -11.37
CA TYR A 9 -8.68 -33.90 -10.20
C TYR A 9 -7.29 -34.38 -9.77
N ASP A 10 -6.32 -34.34 -10.68
CA ASP A 10 -4.91 -34.66 -10.45
C ASP A 10 -4.05 -33.39 -10.22
N ASP A 11 -4.68 -32.33 -9.74
CA ASP A 11 -4.07 -31.03 -9.34
C ASP A 11 -3.30 -30.30 -10.46
N ARG A 12 -3.53 -30.64 -11.74
CA ARG A 12 -2.96 -29.88 -12.86
C ARG A 12 -3.72 -28.58 -13.10
N PRO A 13 -3.05 -27.44 -13.31
CA PRO A 13 -3.72 -26.17 -13.55
C PRO A 13 -4.43 -26.16 -14.88
N VAL A 14 -5.66 -25.64 -14.91
CA VAL A 14 -6.42 -25.31 -16.11
C VAL A 14 -6.36 -23.81 -16.33
N THR A 15 -5.87 -23.34 -17.47
CA THR A 15 -5.67 -21.93 -17.77
C THR A 15 -6.66 -21.44 -18.82
N VAL A 16 -6.78 -20.11 -18.95
CA VAL A 16 -7.53 -19.46 -20.02
C VAL A 16 -7.08 -19.92 -21.41
N ARG A 17 -5.78 -20.29 -21.57
CA ARG A 17 -5.25 -20.85 -22.82
C ARG A 17 -5.82 -22.24 -23.09
N ASP A 18 -5.91 -23.10 -22.08
CA ASP A 18 -6.45 -24.47 -22.22
C ASP A 18 -7.93 -24.43 -22.63
N LEU A 19 -8.66 -23.42 -22.13
CA LEU A 19 -10.05 -23.16 -22.56
C LEU A 19 -10.15 -22.50 -23.93
N LYS A 20 -9.06 -22.05 -24.53
CA LYS A 20 -8.98 -21.36 -25.84
C LYS A 20 -9.80 -20.08 -25.92
N ILE A 21 -10.04 -19.39 -24.79
CA ILE A 21 -10.87 -18.17 -24.69
C ILE A 21 -10.04 -16.87 -24.53
N GLN A 22 -8.71 -16.94 -24.66
CA GLN A 22 -7.85 -15.77 -24.45
C GLN A 22 -8.18 -14.61 -25.40
N GLY A 23 -8.64 -14.89 -26.62
CA GLY A 23 -9.07 -13.87 -27.57
C GLY A 23 -10.33 -13.12 -27.09
N ALA A 24 -11.34 -13.86 -26.65
CA ALA A 24 -12.57 -13.29 -26.09
C ALA A 24 -12.30 -12.43 -24.86
N VAL A 25 -11.47 -12.92 -23.92
CA VAL A 25 -11.04 -12.16 -22.75
C VAL A 25 -10.28 -10.88 -23.15
N ALA A 26 -9.37 -10.96 -24.14
CA ALA A 26 -8.64 -9.79 -24.63
C ALA A 26 -9.57 -8.76 -25.29
N ALA A 27 -10.58 -9.21 -26.04
CA ALA A 27 -11.56 -8.31 -26.66
C ALA A 27 -12.39 -7.54 -25.63
N VAL A 28 -12.84 -8.20 -24.55
CA VAL A 28 -13.58 -7.57 -23.46
C VAL A 28 -12.71 -6.55 -22.69
N LEU A 29 -11.43 -6.88 -22.49
CA LEU A 29 -10.49 -6.03 -21.73
C LEU A 29 -9.79 -4.97 -22.59
N LYS A 30 -10.09 -4.88 -23.89
CA LYS A 30 -9.37 -3.98 -24.83
C LYS A 30 -9.34 -2.53 -24.36
N ASP A 31 -10.48 -1.99 -23.94
CA ASP A 31 -10.57 -0.60 -23.51
C ASP A 31 -10.09 -0.40 -22.08
N ALA A 32 -10.19 -1.43 -21.25
CA ALA A 32 -9.65 -1.42 -19.89
C ALA A 32 -8.10 -1.34 -19.83
N LEU A 33 -7.40 -1.53 -20.93
CA LEU A 33 -5.95 -1.35 -21.02
C LEU A 33 -5.53 0.12 -21.16
N LYS A 34 -6.45 1.03 -21.46
CA LYS A 34 -6.16 2.44 -21.71
C LYS A 34 -6.25 3.22 -20.40
N PRO A 35 -5.17 3.88 -19.93
CA PRO A 35 -5.25 4.79 -18.79
C PRO A 35 -6.21 5.94 -19.06
N ASN A 36 -6.98 6.32 -18.04
CA ASN A 36 -7.78 7.54 -18.08
C ASN A 36 -6.90 8.72 -17.70
N LEU A 37 -6.89 9.75 -18.54
CA LEU A 37 -6.26 11.04 -18.22
C LEU A 37 -7.35 12.01 -17.79
N VAL A 38 -7.22 12.52 -16.58
CA VAL A 38 -8.09 13.55 -15.98
C VAL A 38 -7.20 14.71 -15.48
N GLN A 39 -7.81 15.77 -14.98
CA GLN A 39 -7.08 16.86 -14.31
C GLN A 39 -7.73 17.18 -12.98
N THR A 40 -6.91 17.68 -12.05
CA THR A 40 -7.37 18.26 -10.79
C THR A 40 -8.11 19.57 -11.00
N LEU A 41 -8.72 20.11 -9.94
CA LEU A 41 -9.31 21.45 -9.97
C LEU A 41 -8.28 22.55 -10.25
N GLU A 42 -7.01 22.30 -9.98
CA GLU A 42 -5.89 23.19 -10.25
C GLU A 42 -5.15 22.82 -11.56
N HIS A 43 -5.82 22.08 -12.43
CA HIS A 43 -5.35 21.72 -13.79
C HIS A 43 -4.11 20.82 -13.85
N THR A 44 -3.71 20.17 -12.75
CA THR A 44 -2.64 19.19 -12.75
C THR A 44 -3.12 17.89 -13.43
N PRO A 45 -2.39 17.34 -14.41
CA PRO A 45 -2.77 16.10 -15.09
C PRO A 45 -2.63 14.89 -14.16
N VAL A 46 -3.60 13.99 -14.21
CA VAL A 46 -3.64 12.77 -13.38
C VAL A 46 -4.02 11.57 -14.25
N PHE A 47 -3.22 10.51 -14.19
CA PHE A 47 -3.58 9.21 -14.75
C PHE A 47 -4.27 8.34 -13.72
N ILE A 48 -5.49 7.89 -14.02
CA ILE A 48 -6.24 6.92 -13.23
C ILE A 48 -6.36 5.63 -14.04
N HIS A 49 -5.75 4.55 -13.56
CA HIS A 49 -5.77 3.29 -14.27
C HIS A 49 -5.50 2.10 -13.35
N GLY A 50 -6.42 1.14 -13.37
CA GLY A 50 -6.42 0.00 -12.48
C GLY A 50 -6.66 0.46 -11.03
N GLY A 51 -7.44 -0.27 -10.29
CA GLY A 51 -7.74 0.00 -8.87
C GLY A 51 -7.64 -1.32 -8.10
N PRO A 52 -6.47 -1.99 -8.08
CA PRO A 52 -6.36 -3.26 -7.39
C PRO A 52 -6.50 -3.04 -5.90
N PHE A 53 -7.39 -3.82 -5.26
CA PHE A 53 -7.61 -3.73 -3.83
C PHE A 53 -6.36 -4.20 -3.06
N ALA A 54 -5.81 -3.34 -2.21
CA ALA A 54 -4.51 -3.54 -1.57
C ALA A 54 -4.42 -4.75 -0.63
N ASN A 55 -5.54 -5.33 -0.19
CA ASN A 55 -5.53 -6.56 0.60
C ASN A 55 -5.29 -7.83 -0.23
N ILE A 56 -5.46 -7.78 -1.54
CA ILE A 56 -5.34 -8.95 -2.42
C ILE A 56 -4.47 -8.69 -3.65
N ALA A 57 -3.92 -7.49 -3.78
CA ALA A 57 -3.07 -7.08 -4.88
C ALA A 57 -2.10 -5.97 -4.42
N HIS A 58 -1.33 -5.42 -5.34
CA HIS A 58 -0.31 -4.42 -5.01
C HIS A 58 -0.86 -3.02 -4.64
N GLY A 59 -2.17 -2.77 -4.80
CA GLY A 59 -2.83 -1.59 -4.23
C GLY A 59 -2.38 -0.23 -4.75
N CYS A 60 -1.91 -0.13 -5.99
CA CYS A 60 -1.44 1.10 -6.59
C CYS A 60 -1.75 1.17 -8.08
N ASN A 61 -1.61 2.35 -8.67
CA ASN A 61 -1.85 2.58 -10.09
C ASN A 61 -1.06 1.61 -10.99
N SER A 62 -1.49 1.43 -12.24
CA SER A 62 -0.89 0.47 -13.16
C SER A 62 0.53 0.87 -13.59
N ILE A 63 1.33 -0.13 -13.96
CA ILE A 63 2.65 0.06 -14.59
C ILE A 63 2.52 0.88 -15.88
N MET A 64 1.46 0.65 -16.65
CA MET A 64 1.23 1.35 -17.92
C MET A 64 1.01 2.85 -17.70
N ALA A 65 0.15 3.25 -16.77
CA ALA A 65 -0.09 4.64 -16.44
C ALA A 65 1.18 5.31 -15.90
N THR A 66 1.90 4.66 -14.99
CA THR A 66 3.15 5.21 -14.44
C THR A 66 4.22 5.40 -15.52
N LYS A 67 4.44 4.41 -16.40
CA LYS A 67 5.40 4.54 -17.51
C LYS A 67 4.98 5.59 -18.55
N MET A 68 3.68 5.79 -18.74
CA MET A 68 3.16 6.86 -19.59
C MET A 68 3.41 8.23 -18.97
N ALA A 69 3.11 8.40 -17.69
CA ALA A 69 3.36 9.63 -16.93
C ALA A 69 4.85 10.02 -16.97
N LEU A 70 5.75 9.06 -16.71
CA LEU A 70 7.21 9.27 -16.76
C LEU A 70 7.76 9.70 -18.14
N LYS A 71 6.97 9.55 -19.21
CA LYS A 71 7.34 10.07 -20.54
C LYS A 71 6.80 11.46 -20.82
N LEU A 72 5.91 11.96 -19.99
CA LEU A 72 5.16 13.19 -20.22
C LEU A 72 5.45 14.28 -19.18
N ALA A 73 6.11 13.94 -18.08
CA ALA A 73 6.42 14.85 -16.99
C ALA A 73 7.82 14.59 -16.43
N ASP A 74 8.46 15.65 -15.92
CA ASP A 74 9.77 15.58 -15.29
C ASP A 74 9.72 14.90 -13.93
N VAL A 75 8.63 15.11 -13.19
CA VAL A 75 8.36 14.48 -11.90
C VAL A 75 7.01 13.79 -11.92
N VAL A 76 6.96 12.56 -11.45
CA VAL A 76 5.72 11.76 -11.32
C VAL A 76 5.54 11.34 -9.88
N VAL A 77 4.41 11.72 -9.29
CA VAL A 77 3.99 11.29 -7.97
C VAL A 77 2.94 10.18 -8.13
N THR A 78 3.10 9.09 -7.41
CA THR A 78 2.16 7.97 -7.41
C THR A 78 1.84 7.53 -5.99
N GLU A 79 0.66 7.00 -5.78
CA GLU A 79 0.26 6.47 -4.48
C GLU A 79 0.74 5.03 -4.26
N ALA A 80 0.75 4.63 -2.99
CA ALA A 80 0.81 3.24 -2.55
C ALA A 80 -0.25 3.04 -1.45
N GLY A 81 -1.24 2.18 -1.72
CA GLY A 81 -2.43 2.04 -0.88
C GLY A 81 -2.20 1.45 0.50
N PHE A 82 -3.00 1.85 1.49
CA PHE A 82 -2.93 1.49 2.91
C PHE A 82 -1.66 1.99 3.63
N ALA A 83 -1.32 1.38 4.79
CA ALA A 83 -0.11 1.70 5.53
C ALA A 83 1.16 1.31 4.74
N ALA A 84 2.28 1.98 5.02
CA ALA A 84 3.52 1.80 4.25
C ALA A 84 4.11 0.37 4.37
N ASP A 85 3.82 -0.36 5.43
CA ASP A 85 4.20 -1.77 5.58
C ASP A 85 3.46 -2.71 4.62
N LEU A 86 2.34 -2.28 4.06
CA LEU A 86 1.57 -2.99 3.03
C LEU A 86 1.69 -2.34 1.66
N GLY A 87 1.27 -1.08 1.55
CA GLY A 87 1.20 -0.38 0.28
C GLY A 87 2.58 -0.08 -0.30
N ALA A 88 3.46 0.55 0.46
CA ALA A 88 4.81 0.87 -0.03
C ALA A 88 5.62 -0.40 -0.28
N GLU A 89 5.57 -1.40 0.61
CA GLU A 89 6.25 -2.69 0.41
C GLU A 89 5.84 -3.32 -0.93
N LYS A 90 4.53 -3.45 -1.20
CA LYS A 90 4.03 -4.03 -2.46
C LYS A 90 4.34 -3.18 -3.68
N PHE A 91 4.31 -1.86 -3.54
CA PHE A 91 4.73 -0.95 -4.61
C PHE A 91 6.19 -1.21 -4.99
N LEU A 92 7.07 -1.31 -4.00
CA LEU A 92 8.50 -1.50 -4.19
C LEU A 92 8.82 -2.93 -4.65
N ASP A 93 8.44 -3.95 -3.89
CA ASP A 93 8.80 -5.34 -4.17
C ASP A 93 8.00 -5.99 -5.31
N ILE A 94 6.81 -5.49 -5.66
CA ILE A 94 6.03 -6.05 -6.76
C ILE A 94 6.06 -5.10 -7.98
N LYS A 95 5.54 -3.87 -7.84
CA LYS A 95 5.36 -2.98 -8.99
C LYS A 95 6.69 -2.48 -9.53
N CYS A 96 7.57 -1.96 -8.68
CA CYS A 96 8.87 -1.45 -9.11
C CYS A 96 9.72 -2.56 -9.72
N ARG A 97 9.78 -3.74 -9.09
CA ARG A 97 10.47 -4.92 -9.61
C ARG A 97 9.97 -5.31 -11.01
N LYS A 98 8.66 -5.44 -11.20
CA LYS A 98 8.07 -5.81 -12.51
C LYS A 98 8.23 -4.76 -13.58
N ALA A 99 8.26 -3.50 -13.20
CA ALA A 99 8.32 -2.37 -14.13
C ALA A 99 9.74 -1.89 -14.43
N GLY A 100 10.74 -2.31 -13.63
CA GLY A 100 12.10 -1.78 -13.67
C GLY A 100 12.12 -0.31 -13.24
N LEU A 101 11.39 0.03 -12.16
CA LEU A 101 11.33 1.39 -11.61
C LEU A 101 12.18 1.49 -10.36
N THR A 102 12.84 2.63 -10.20
CA THR A 102 13.53 3.00 -8.97
C THR A 102 12.97 4.34 -8.51
N PRO A 103 12.23 4.39 -7.39
CA PRO A 103 11.75 5.64 -6.84
C PRO A 103 12.92 6.54 -6.40
N ALA A 104 12.78 7.84 -6.61
CA ALA A 104 13.79 8.80 -6.19
C ALA A 104 13.63 9.19 -4.72
N ALA A 105 12.38 9.29 -4.23
CA ALA A 105 12.05 9.62 -2.85
C ALA A 105 10.68 9.06 -2.46
N VAL A 106 10.39 9.04 -1.15
CA VAL A 106 9.10 8.57 -0.60
C VAL A 106 8.52 9.64 0.32
N VAL A 107 7.23 9.94 0.14
CA VAL A 107 6.45 10.75 1.08
C VAL A 107 5.65 9.81 1.99
N ILE A 108 5.91 9.87 3.28
CA ILE A 108 5.18 9.10 4.30
C ILE A 108 4.12 10.03 4.90
N VAL A 109 2.85 9.78 4.58
CA VAL A 109 1.75 10.58 5.12
C VAL A 109 1.42 10.11 6.54
N ALA A 110 1.47 11.02 7.49
CA ALA A 110 1.10 10.79 8.88
C ALA A 110 -0.04 11.73 9.31
N THR A 111 -0.82 11.32 10.31
CA THR A 111 -1.77 12.19 10.99
C THR A 111 -1.60 12.06 12.49
N VAL A 112 -1.66 13.17 13.23
CA VAL A 112 -1.64 13.19 14.70
C VAL A 112 -2.73 12.25 15.27
N ARG A 113 -3.92 12.25 14.66
CA ARG A 113 -5.04 11.40 15.05
C ARG A 113 -4.71 9.90 14.96
N ALA A 114 -4.08 9.45 13.87
CA ALA A 114 -3.67 8.06 13.73
C ALA A 114 -2.63 7.68 14.78
N LEU A 115 -1.67 8.55 15.06
CA LEU A 115 -0.65 8.30 16.07
C LEU A 115 -1.24 8.25 17.50
N LYS A 116 -2.16 9.17 17.85
CA LYS A 116 -2.90 9.09 19.11
C LYS A 116 -3.71 7.79 19.23
N TYR A 117 -4.35 7.34 18.15
CA TYR A 117 -5.03 6.05 18.12
C TYR A 117 -4.06 4.89 18.39
N HIS A 118 -2.89 4.89 17.76
CA HIS A 118 -1.83 3.92 18.04
C HIS A 118 -1.29 4.00 19.48
N GLY A 119 -1.41 5.15 20.14
CA GLY A 119 -1.13 5.36 21.55
C GLY A 119 -2.25 4.97 22.49
N GLY A 120 -3.38 4.44 21.98
CA GLY A 120 -4.48 3.89 22.75
C GLY A 120 -5.67 4.83 22.97
N VAL A 121 -5.73 6.00 22.31
CA VAL A 121 -6.90 6.91 22.38
C VAL A 121 -8.07 6.33 21.60
N ALA A 122 -9.26 6.35 22.17
CA ALA A 122 -10.47 5.92 21.50
C ALA A 122 -10.81 6.82 20.30
N LYS A 123 -11.43 6.25 19.25
CA LYS A 123 -11.72 6.97 17.99
C LYS A 123 -12.52 8.26 18.17
N ASN A 124 -13.42 8.29 19.17
CA ASN A 124 -14.26 9.47 19.44
C ASN A 124 -13.51 10.60 20.15
N ASP A 125 -12.35 10.32 20.76
CA ASP A 125 -11.59 11.27 21.60
C ASP A 125 -10.33 11.80 20.91
N LEU A 126 -10.10 11.42 19.63
CA LEU A 126 -8.92 11.80 18.86
C LEU A 126 -8.78 13.31 18.58
N GLY A 127 -9.85 14.09 18.80
CA GLY A 127 -9.83 15.54 18.59
C GLY A 127 -9.22 16.34 19.75
N ALA A 128 -9.07 15.76 20.93
CA ALA A 128 -8.45 16.41 22.10
C ALA A 128 -6.92 16.26 22.06
N GLU A 129 -6.19 17.29 22.53
CA GLU A 129 -4.74 17.21 22.70
C GLU A 129 -4.38 16.07 23.66
N ASN A 130 -3.39 15.25 23.25
CA ASN A 130 -2.89 14.18 24.12
C ASN A 130 -1.44 13.82 23.73
N LEU A 131 -0.49 14.56 24.27
CA LEU A 131 0.94 14.36 24.01
C LEU A 131 1.44 13.00 24.50
N GLU A 132 0.96 12.51 25.64
CA GLU A 132 1.36 11.19 26.16
C GLU A 132 0.96 10.06 25.21
N ALA A 133 -0.28 10.07 24.75
CA ALA A 133 -0.73 9.07 23.79
C ALA A 133 -0.03 9.22 22.43
N LEU A 134 0.22 10.46 21.99
CA LEU A 134 0.96 10.73 20.77
C LEU A 134 2.38 10.14 20.86
N GLU A 135 3.09 10.37 21.96
CA GLU A 135 4.43 9.81 22.19
C GLU A 135 4.42 8.28 22.21
N LYS A 136 3.42 7.65 22.82
CA LYS A 136 3.24 6.19 22.79
C LYS A 136 2.96 5.64 21.38
N GLY A 137 2.30 6.41 20.54
CA GLY A 137 1.96 6.00 19.17
C GLY A 137 3.03 6.28 18.13
N LEU A 138 3.94 7.22 18.39
CA LEU A 138 5.04 7.61 17.51
C LEU A 138 5.91 6.45 17.00
N PRO A 139 6.22 5.40 17.80
CA PRO A 139 6.96 4.24 17.32
C PRO A 139 6.36 3.58 16.07
N ASN A 140 5.04 3.70 15.85
CA ASN A 140 4.41 3.24 14.60
C ASN A 140 4.96 4.00 13.38
N LEU A 141 4.94 5.32 13.41
CA LEU A 141 5.49 6.16 12.34
C LEU A 141 6.99 5.92 12.15
N LEU A 142 7.74 5.91 13.25
CA LEU A 142 9.20 5.75 13.21
C LEU A 142 9.61 4.41 12.59
N GLN A 143 8.84 3.34 12.82
CA GLN A 143 9.08 2.06 12.14
C GLN A 143 8.80 2.14 10.63
N HIS A 144 7.76 2.86 10.18
CA HIS A 144 7.54 3.10 8.75
C HIS A 144 8.69 3.89 8.12
N VAL A 145 9.18 4.93 8.81
CA VAL A 145 10.36 5.70 8.39
C VAL A 145 11.58 4.79 8.27
N GLU A 146 11.86 3.98 9.27
CA GLU A 146 12.98 3.02 9.23
C GLU A 146 12.83 1.99 8.11
N ASN A 147 11.63 1.50 7.84
CA ASN A 147 11.39 0.57 6.75
C ASN A 147 11.76 1.20 5.40
N ILE A 148 11.36 2.44 5.14
CA ILE A 148 11.68 3.13 3.90
C ILE A 148 13.18 3.47 3.83
N THR A 149 13.74 4.07 4.87
CA THR A 149 15.10 4.61 4.82
C THR A 149 16.19 3.54 5.01
N LYS A 150 15.94 2.55 5.89
CA LYS A 150 16.95 1.54 6.25
C LYS A 150 16.75 0.20 5.54
N GLN A 151 15.50 -0.23 5.29
CA GLN A 151 15.26 -1.52 4.64
C GLN A 151 15.24 -1.39 3.11
N PHE A 152 14.63 -0.32 2.59
CA PHE A 152 14.58 -0.06 1.15
C PHE A 152 15.66 0.91 0.65
N GLY A 153 16.36 1.62 1.53
CA GLY A 153 17.44 2.55 1.16
C GLY A 153 16.97 3.81 0.43
N LEU A 154 15.73 4.23 0.63
CA LEU A 154 15.13 5.38 -0.08
C LEU A 154 15.11 6.63 0.79
N PRO A 155 15.43 7.82 0.24
CA PRO A 155 15.18 9.09 0.90
C PRO A 155 13.69 9.25 1.20
N ALA A 156 13.37 9.83 2.36
CA ALA A 156 11.98 10.02 2.77
C ALA A 156 11.75 11.38 3.44
N VAL A 157 10.53 11.88 3.30
CA VAL A 157 9.97 12.98 4.08
C VAL A 157 8.67 12.52 4.73
N VAL A 158 8.41 12.96 5.96
CA VAL A 158 7.11 12.77 6.62
C VAL A 158 6.23 13.97 6.32
N ALA A 159 5.08 13.73 5.69
CA ALA A 159 4.05 14.75 5.49
C ALA A 159 3.00 14.62 6.59
N ILE A 160 2.92 15.58 7.51
CA ILE A 160 1.84 15.63 8.48
C ILE A 160 0.61 16.22 7.80
N ASN A 161 -0.38 15.37 7.50
CA ASN A 161 -1.68 15.84 7.02
C ASN A 161 -2.46 16.43 8.21
N ARG A 162 -2.39 17.76 8.35
CA ARG A 162 -2.92 18.51 9.47
C ARG A 162 -4.43 18.53 9.50
N PHE A 163 -4.99 18.23 10.66
CA PHE A 163 -6.40 18.44 10.97
C PHE A 163 -6.59 19.72 11.81
N PRO A 164 -7.77 20.39 11.72
CA PRO A 164 -8.03 21.61 12.50
C PRO A 164 -7.92 21.43 14.02
N THR A 165 -8.00 20.21 14.51
CA THR A 165 -7.89 19.87 15.94
C THR A 165 -6.47 19.59 16.40
N ASP A 166 -5.50 19.51 15.49
CA ASP A 166 -4.11 19.23 15.85
C ASP A 166 -3.46 20.48 16.46
N THR A 167 -2.83 20.34 17.62
CA THR A 167 -2.19 21.44 18.30
C THR A 167 -0.73 21.62 17.88
N GLU A 168 -0.21 22.83 18.06
CA GLU A 168 1.20 23.12 17.75
C GLU A 168 2.17 22.24 18.56
N ALA A 169 1.80 21.91 19.82
CA ALA A 169 2.61 21.04 20.65
C ALA A 169 2.65 19.60 20.11
N GLU A 170 1.52 19.08 19.61
CA GLU A 170 1.45 17.76 18.98
C GLU A 170 2.27 17.72 17.67
N LEU A 171 2.17 18.76 16.82
CA LEU A 171 2.93 18.88 15.58
C LEU A 171 4.45 18.93 15.86
N ALA A 172 4.86 19.77 16.83
CA ALA A 172 6.26 19.90 17.23
C ALA A 172 6.86 18.56 17.73
N LEU A 173 6.09 17.79 18.51
CA LEU A 173 6.54 16.49 19.02
C LEU A 173 6.79 15.49 17.87
N VAL A 174 5.90 15.43 16.89
CA VAL A 174 6.10 14.55 15.71
C VAL A 174 7.34 14.97 14.93
N GLU A 175 7.50 16.27 14.71
CA GLU A 175 8.65 16.82 13.99
C GLU A 175 9.97 16.51 14.70
N GLU A 176 10.06 16.73 16.02
CA GLU A 176 11.22 16.42 16.83
C GLU A 176 11.63 14.96 16.68
N LYS A 177 10.68 14.03 16.87
CA LYS A 177 10.95 12.60 16.80
C LYS A 177 11.36 12.10 15.41
N CYS A 178 10.83 12.67 14.35
CA CYS A 178 11.28 12.36 12.99
C CYS A 178 12.71 12.90 12.71
N ARG A 179 13.02 14.11 13.20
CA ARG A 179 14.37 14.69 13.08
C ARG A 179 15.43 13.87 13.81
N GLU A 180 15.11 13.26 14.95
CA GLU A 180 16.02 12.34 15.65
C GLU A 180 16.44 11.15 14.76
N LEU A 181 15.60 10.73 13.82
CA LEU A 181 15.92 9.70 12.81
C LEU A 181 16.56 10.27 11.53
N GLY A 182 16.82 11.57 11.48
CA GLY A 182 17.40 12.23 10.30
C GLY A 182 16.42 12.42 9.14
N VAL A 183 15.11 12.37 9.40
CA VAL A 183 14.06 12.56 8.40
C VAL A 183 13.33 13.89 8.62
N ASN A 184 13.22 14.69 7.56
CA ASN A 184 12.51 15.94 7.61
C ASN A 184 10.99 15.73 7.66
N VAL A 185 10.31 16.73 8.22
CA VAL A 185 8.85 16.78 8.30
C VAL A 185 8.36 18.01 7.56
N ALA A 186 7.34 17.85 6.73
CA ALA A 186 6.63 18.95 6.10
C ALA A 186 5.16 18.91 6.54
N LEU A 187 4.62 20.08 6.90
CA LEU A 187 3.21 20.21 7.20
C LEU A 187 2.42 20.25 5.89
N SER A 188 1.37 19.45 5.77
CA SER A 188 0.47 19.43 4.62
C SER A 188 -0.91 19.95 5.04
N GLU A 189 -1.29 21.08 4.47
CA GLU A 189 -2.59 21.74 4.67
C GLU A 189 -3.41 21.78 3.37
N VAL A 190 -3.12 20.87 2.43
CA VAL A 190 -3.73 20.85 1.08
C VAL A 190 -5.25 20.72 1.12
N TRP A 191 -5.82 20.11 2.16
CA TRP A 191 -7.27 20.01 2.31
C TRP A 191 -7.94 21.37 2.47
N GLY A 192 -7.33 22.31 3.19
CA GLY A 192 -7.90 23.62 3.47
C GLY A 192 -7.40 24.75 2.56
N LYS A 193 -6.20 24.58 1.99
CA LYS A 193 -5.49 25.65 1.25
C LYS A 193 -5.17 25.28 -0.22
N GLY A 194 -5.59 24.08 -0.68
CA GLY A 194 -5.21 23.63 -2.02
C GLY A 194 -3.70 23.46 -2.15
N SER A 195 -3.14 23.74 -3.33
CA SER A 195 -1.71 23.61 -3.62
C SER A 195 -0.81 24.45 -2.71
N GLU A 196 -1.23 25.64 -2.31
CA GLU A 196 -0.48 26.50 -1.38
C GLU A 196 -0.16 25.77 -0.06
N GLY A 197 -1.09 24.89 0.41
CA GLY A 197 -0.89 24.07 1.60
C GLY A 197 0.12 22.93 1.43
N GLY A 198 0.65 22.73 0.24
CA GLY A 198 1.62 21.68 -0.11
C GLY A 198 2.98 22.17 -0.57
N GLU A 199 3.21 23.47 -0.66
CA GLU A 199 4.45 24.05 -1.22
C GLU A 199 5.70 23.57 -0.48
N ALA A 200 5.73 23.69 0.86
CA ALA A 200 6.87 23.24 1.66
C ALA A 200 7.16 21.73 1.49
N LEU A 201 6.12 20.90 1.33
CA LEU A 201 6.29 19.49 1.03
C LEU A 201 6.88 19.29 -0.37
N ALA A 202 6.42 20.05 -1.36
CA ALA A 202 6.92 19.97 -2.74
C ALA A 202 8.40 20.39 -2.82
N GLU A 203 8.81 21.46 -2.15
CA GLU A 203 10.21 21.90 -2.06
C GLU A 203 11.09 20.81 -1.44
N GLU A 204 10.64 20.19 -0.35
CA GLU A 204 11.39 19.11 0.29
C GLU A 204 11.50 17.87 -0.60
N VAL A 205 10.43 17.51 -1.33
CA VAL A 205 10.48 16.42 -2.32
C VAL A 205 11.47 16.72 -3.43
N LEU A 206 11.47 17.94 -3.98
CA LEU A 206 12.44 18.38 -5.00
C LEU A 206 13.87 18.28 -4.48
N ARG A 207 14.12 18.66 -3.23
CA ARG A 207 15.43 18.50 -2.59
C ARG A 207 15.83 17.02 -2.44
N LEU A 208 14.89 16.16 -2.09
CA LEU A 208 15.16 14.74 -1.86
C LEU A 208 15.44 13.96 -3.15
N ILE A 209 14.75 14.27 -4.25
CA ILE A 209 14.95 13.55 -5.53
C ILE A 209 16.33 13.79 -6.15
N GLU A 210 17.05 14.84 -5.72
CA GLU A 210 18.44 15.12 -6.14
C GLU A 210 19.46 14.30 -5.32
N GLN A 211 19.04 13.63 -4.25
CA GLN A 211 19.94 12.84 -3.42
C GLN A 211 20.17 11.45 -4.01
N PRO A 212 21.38 10.90 -3.87
CA PRO A 212 21.61 9.50 -4.19
C PRO A 212 20.77 8.61 -3.27
N ASN A 213 20.35 7.46 -3.78
CA ASN A 213 19.71 6.44 -2.96
C ASN A 213 20.32 5.06 -3.21
N ASP A 214 20.18 4.20 -2.21
CA ASP A 214 20.66 2.81 -2.22
C ASP A 214 19.49 1.83 -2.29
N PHE A 215 18.50 2.13 -3.18
CA PHE A 215 17.29 1.32 -3.29
C PHE A 215 17.61 -0.16 -3.47
N ALA A 216 17.06 -0.97 -2.58
CA ALA A 216 17.13 -2.42 -2.63
C ALA A 216 15.78 -3.06 -2.36
N TYR A 217 15.55 -4.22 -2.96
CA TYR A 217 14.37 -5.04 -2.65
C TYR A 217 14.56 -5.79 -1.32
N ILE A 218 13.45 -6.16 -0.67
CA ILE A 218 13.49 -6.89 0.61
C ILE A 218 13.97 -8.33 0.44
N TYR A 219 13.74 -8.91 -0.73
CA TYR A 219 14.09 -10.29 -1.08
C TYR A 219 14.48 -10.41 -2.55
N GLU A 220 15.20 -11.49 -2.91
CA GLU A 220 15.58 -11.80 -4.27
C GLU A 220 14.53 -12.71 -4.96
N ASP A 221 14.53 -12.70 -6.31
CA ASP A 221 13.54 -13.44 -7.10
C ASP A 221 13.71 -14.97 -7.00
N ASP A 222 14.94 -15.45 -6.78
CA ASP A 222 15.30 -16.87 -6.68
C ASP A 222 15.05 -17.48 -5.30
N MET A 223 14.73 -16.68 -4.29
CA MET A 223 14.32 -17.18 -2.98
C MET A 223 13.01 -17.97 -3.08
N SER A 224 12.85 -18.98 -2.22
CA SER A 224 11.57 -19.71 -2.08
C SER A 224 10.45 -18.78 -1.61
N ILE A 225 9.20 -19.19 -1.80
CA ILE A 225 8.03 -18.42 -1.35
C ILE A 225 8.09 -18.18 0.16
N GLU A 226 8.50 -19.20 0.91
CA GLU A 226 8.63 -19.14 2.37
C GLU A 226 9.70 -18.13 2.81
N GLU A 227 10.84 -18.12 2.14
CA GLU A 227 11.92 -17.15 2.42
C GLU A 227 11.49 -15.73 2.11
N LYS A 228 10.78 -15.49 0.99
CA LYS A 228 10.20 -14.17 0.64
C LYS A 228 9.20 -13.69 1.71
N ILE A 229 8.27 -14.55 2.12
CA ILE A 229 7.31 -14.25 3.19
C ILE A 229 8.04 -13.96 4.50
N SER A 230 9.04 -14.77 4.85
CA SER A 230 9.85 -14.58 6.05
C SER A 230 10.62 -13.25 6.02
N ALA A 231 11.20 -12.90 4.88
CA ALA A 231 11.92 -11.64 4.71
C ALA A 231 11.01 -10.42 4.95
N ILE A 232 9.80 -10.42 4.37
CA ILE A 232 8.81 -9.34 4.59
C ILE A 232 8.40 -9.32 6.07
N ALA A 233 8.02 -10.46 6.64
CA ALA A 233 7.53 -10.54 8.02
C ALA A 233 8.58 -10.08 9.04
N THR A 234 9.84 -10.46 8.86
CA THR A 234 10.90 -10.12 9.83
C THR A 234 11.49 -8.73 9.59
N LYS A 235 11.74 -8.33 8.34
CA LYS A 235 12.37 -7.04 8.05
C LYS A 235 11.40 -5.86 8.08
N ILE A 236 10.16 -6.04 7.62
CA ILE A 236 9.17 -4.95 7.53
C ILE A 236 8.25 -4.93 8.76
N TYR A 237 7.69 -6.09 9.14
CA TYR A 237 6.75 -6.15 10.27
C TYR A 237 7.45 -6.30 11.62
N ARG A 238 8.72 -6.76 11.66
CA ARG A 238 9.46 -7.11 12.87
C ARG A 238 8.86 -8.29 13.63
N ALA A 239 8.22 -9.21 12.92
CA ALA A 239 7.77 -10.48 13.50
C ALA A 239 8.97 -11.39 13.85
N ASP A 240 8.80 -12.24 14.86
CA ASP A 240 9.83 -13.20 15.25
C ASP A 240 9.94 -14.34 14.24
N ARG A 241 8.81 -14.82 13.72
CA ARG A 241 8.74 -15.91 12.72
C ARG A 241 7.40 -15.95 11.99
N VAL A 242 7.35 -16.81 10.97
CA VAL A 242 6.14 -17.11 10.20
C VAL A 242 5.65 -18.53 10.51
N ILE A 243 4.35 -18.65 10.78
CA ILE A 243 3.66 -19.92 11.01
C ILE A 243 2.72 -20.18 9.83
N TYR A 244 2.67 -21.43 9.36
CA TYR A 244 1.78 -21.84 8.28
C TYR A 244 0.75 -22.84 8.80
N THR A 245 -0.54 -22.57 8.53
CA THR A 245 -1.60 -23.56 8.81
C THR A 245 -1.43 -24.79 7.93
N PRO A 246 -2.04 -25.95 8.30
CA PRO A 246 -2.03 -27.15 7.44
C PRO A 246 -2.57 -26.86 6.03
N ALA A 247 -3.62 -26.03 5.92
CA ALA A 247 -4.19 -25.63 4.64
C ALA A 247 -3.19 -24.84 3.79
N ALA A 248 -2.53 -23.82 4.38
CA ALA A 248 -1.51 -23.04 3.71
C ALA A 248 -0.31 -23.88 3.25
N LYS A 249 0.12 -24.87 4.05
CA LYS A 249 1.18 -25.81 3.66
C LYS A 249 0.81 -26.64 2.45
N LYS A 250 -0.44 -27.14 2.40
CA LYS A 250 -0.94 -27.91 1.24
C LYS A 250 -0.98 -27.04 -0.01
N GLN A 251 -1.51 -25.82 0.09
CA GLN A 251 -1.56 -24.87 -1.02
C GLN A 251 -0.16 -24.49 -1.53
N LEU A 252 0.78 -24.28 -0.62
CA LEU A 252 2.17 -23.99 -0.96
C LEU A 252 2.81 -25.13 -1.76
N ALA A 253 2.59 -26.39 -1.36
CA ALA A 253 3.07 -27.55 -2.10
C ALA A 253 2.47 -27.59 -3.53
N THR A 254 1.18 -27.29 -3.67
CA THR A 254 0.53 -27.20 -4.99
C THR A 254 1.18 -26.08 -5.85
N ILE A 255 1.43 -24.89 -5.27
CA ILE A 255 2.04 -23.76 -5.99
C ILE A 255 3.46 -24.10 -6.44
N LYS A 256 4.25 -24.75 -5.61
CA LYS A 256 5.60 -25.23 -5.97
C LYS A 256 5.55 -26.16 -7.20
N GLY A 257 4.55 -27.04 -7.27
CA GLY A 257 4.32 -27.90 -8.45
C GLY A 257 4.00 -27.12 -9.74
N LEU A 258 3.62 -25.84 -9.67
CA LEU A 258 3.37 -24.99 -10.84
C LEU A 258 4.65 -24.36 -11.43
N GLY A 259 5.79 -24.44 -10.72
CA GLY A 259 7.04 -23.80 -11.16
C GLY A 259 6.99 -22.27 -11.17
N VAL A 260 6.25 -21.64 -10.26
CA VAL A 260 6.06 -20.19 -10.19
C VAL A 260 6.64 -19.57 -8.92
N GLU A 261 7.60 -20.22 -8.30
CA GLU A 261 8.23 -19.78 -7.04
C GLU A 261 8.99 -18.44 -7.18
N ASN A 262 9.43 -18.12 -8.40
CA ASN A 262 10.08 -16.84 -8.71
C ASN A 262 9.14 -15.64 -8.68
N LEU A 263 7.82 -15.83 -8.58
CA LEU A 263 6.88 -14.73 -8.50
C LEU A 263 7.04 -13.96 -7.16
N PRO A 264 6.86 -12.63 -7.16
CA PRO A 264 6.85 -11.85 -5.94
C PRO A 264 5.65 -12.20 -5.05
N VAL A 265 5.78 -11.92 -3.76
CA VAL A 265 4.74 -12.18 -2.75
C VAL A 265 3.97 -10.91 -2.44
N CYS A 266 2.65 -11.03 -2.42
CA CYS A 266 1.70 -10.00 -1.98
C CYS A 266 1.15 -10.42 -0.61
N MET A 267 1.63 -9.80 0.46
CA MET A 267 1.10 -10.04 1.80
C MET A 267 -0.25 -9.36 1.98
N ALA A 268 -1.25 -10.13 2.39
CA ALA A 268 -2.57 -9.62 2.78
C ALA A 268 -2.71 -9.72 4.30
N LYS A 269 -2.67 -8.58 4.97
CA LYS A 269 -2.64 -8.42 6.42
C LYS A 269 -3.54 -7.24 6.82
N THR A 270 -3.95 -7.17 8.10
CA THR A 270 -4.63 -5.97 8.61
C THR A 270 -3.75 -4.72 8.43
N GLN A 271 -4.37 -3.62 8.05
CA GLN A 271 -3.72 -2.32 7.93
C GLN A 271 -3.58 -1.57 9.27
N PHE A 272 -4.15 -2.09 10.35
CA PHE A 272 -4.18 -1.42 11.65
C PHE A 272 -3.01 -1.79 12.58
N SER A 273 -2.17 -2.71 12.18
CA SER A 273 -1.03 -3.16 12.99
C SER A 273 0.08 -3.71 12.09
N PHE A 274 1.32 -3.67 12.55
CA PHE A 274 2.40 -4.44 11.93
C PHE A 274 2.22 -5.97 12.10
N SER A 275 1.49 -6.41 13.14
CA SER A 275 1.14 -7.83 13.29
C SER A 275 -0.09 -8.22 12.46
N ASP A 276 -0.45 -9.49 12.48
CA ASP A 276 -1.71 -10.00 11.93
C ASP A 276 -2.90 -9.84 12.89
N ASP A 277 -2.67 -9.29 14.09
CA ASP A 277 -3.68 -8.95 15.09
C ASP A 277 -3.93 -7.41 15.08
N PRO A 278 -5.10 -6.93 14.66
CA PRO A 278 -5.40 -5.49 14.57
C PRO A 278 -5.44 -4.78 15.94
N SER A 279 -5.49 -5.52 17.05
CA SER A 279 -5.49 -4.94 18.40
C SER A 279 -4.09 -4.57 18.91
N LYS A 280 -3.02 -5.09 18.27
CA LYS A 280 -1.63 -4.77 18.62
C LYS A 280 -1.21 -3.46 17.98
N LEU A 281 -1.49 -2.35 18.66
CA LEU A 281 -1.20 -1.00 18.19
C LEU A 281 0.28 -0.60 18.34
N GLY A 282 0.65 0.55 17.79
CA GLY A 282 2.02 1.08 17.84
C GLY A 282 3.01 0.29 16.98
N ALA A 283 4.14 -0.07 17.56
CA ALA A 283 5.17 -0.90 16.94
C ALA A 283 5.39 -2.18 17.75
N PRO A 284 4.49 -3.17 17.63
CA PRO A 284 4.55 -4.39 18.42
C PRO A 284 5.82 -5.20 18.15
N ARG A 285 6.23 -5.97 19.15
CA ARG A 285 7.35 -6.92 19.11
C ARG A 285 6.94 -8.23 19.78
N GLY A 286 7.70 -9.30 19.56
CA GLY A 286 7.43 -10.59 20.18
C GLY A 286 6.15 -11.25 19.65
N PHE A 287 5.93 -11.21 18.34
CA PHE A 287 4.76 -11.82 17.71
C PHE A 287 5.14 -12.64 16.49
N ASP A 288 4.31 -13.60 16.16
CA ASP A 288 4.41 -14.41 14.96
C ASP A 288 3.40 -13.90 13.90
N ILE A 289 3.70 -14.11 12.62
CA ILE A 289 2.73 -13.94 11.52
C ILE A 289 2.21 -15.32 11.13
N THR A 290 0.89 -15.49 11.10
CA THR A 290 0.26 -16.77 10.71
C THR A 290 -0.33 -16.69 9.32
N ILE A 291 0.24 -17.45 8.38
CA ILE A 291 -0.30 -17.59 7.03
C ILE A 291 -1.42 -18.63 7.04
N LYS A 292 -2.65 -18.20 6.72
CA LYS A 292 -3.86 -19.04 6.68
C LYS A 292 -4.17 -19.57 5.28
N ASP A 293 -3.87 -18.79 4.24
CA ASP A 293 -4.20 -19.13 2.86
C ASP A 293 -3.15 -18.55 1.90
N ILE A 294 -2.80 -19.33 0.86
CA ILE A 294 -1.85 -18.89 -0.19
C ILE A 294 -2.43 -19.20 -1.56
N LYS A 295 -2.40 -18.23 -2.46
CA LYS A 295 -2.92 -18.36 -3.81
C LYS A 295 -1.97 -17.79 -4.85
N ALA A 296 -1.69 -18.55 -5.91
CA ALA A 296 -0.95 -18.02 -7.06
C ALA A 296 -1.90 -17.27 -8.01
N CYS A 297 -1.64 -15.98 -8.21
CA CYS A 297 -2.30 -15.13 -9.20
C CYS A 297 -1.46 -15.11 -10.49
N THR A 298 -1.40 -16.21 -11.21
CA THR A 298 -0.51 -16.44 -12.35
C THR A 298 -0.73 -15.47 -13.51
N GLY A 299 -1.95 -14.96 -13.68
CA GLY A 299 -2.26 -13.92 -14.68
C GLY A 299 -1.68 -12.56 -14.33
N ALA A 300 -1.79 -12.15 -13.07
CA ALA A 300 -1.21 -10.92 -12.54
C ALA A 300 0.29 -11.08 -12.26
N GLY A 301 0.73 -12.29 -11.96
CA GLY A 301 2.13 -12.66 -11.76
C GLY A 301 2.66 -12.29 -10.38
N PHE A 302 1.92 -12.63 -9.34
CA PHE A 302 2.34 -12.60 -7.93
C PHE A 302 1.61 -13.68 -7.13
N ILE A 303 2.09 -13.94 -5.93
CA ILE A 303 1.51 -14.91 -5.00
C ILE A 303 0.88 -14.13 -3.84
N VAL A 304 -0.40 -14.37 -3.55
CA VAL A 304 -1.07 -13.76 -2.40
C VAL A 304 -0.95 -14.68 -1.19
N ALA A 305 -0.37 -14.16 -0.10
CA ALA A 305 -0.29 -14.84 1.19
C ALA A 305 -1.19 -14.08 2.20
N LYS A 306 -2.27 -14.72 2.66
CA LYS A 306 -3.21 -14.13 3.60
C LYS A 306 -2.89 -14.54 5.04
N THR A 307 -2.80 -13.52 5.90
CA THR A 307 -2.72 -13.69 7.35
C THR A 307 -4.10 -13.52 7.95
N GLY A 308 -4.53 -14.15 8.94
CA GLY A 308 -5.80 -13.88 9.61
C GLY A 308 -7.06 -13.88 8.70
N ASP A 309 -8.13 -13.28 9.21
CA ASP A 309 -9.40 -13.09 8.47
C ASP A 309 -9.38 -11.71 7.81
N ILE A 310 -8.95 -11.67 6.56
CA ILE A 310 -8.75 -10.44 5.81
C ILE A 310 -9.94 -10.20 4.87
N MET A 311 -10.47 -8.98 4.92
CA MET A 311 -11.46 -8.51 3.96
C MET A 311 -10.84 -8.48 2.56
N THR A 312 -11.38 -9.29 1.64
CA THR A 312 -10.89 -9.41 0.26
C THR A 312 -11.56 -8.45 -0.71
N MET A 313 -12.63 -7.79 -0.25
CA MET A 313 -13.32 -6.72 -0.97
C MET A 313 -13.78 -5.63 0.01
N PRO A 314 -13.85 -4.36 -0.40
CA PRO A 314 -14.47 -3.31 0.42
C PRO A 314 -15.90 -3.71 0.80
N GLY A 315 -16.24 -3.63 2.08
CA GLY A 315 -17.59 -3.83 2.56
C GLY A 315 -18.49 -2.69 2.09
N LEU A 316 -19.64 -3.00 1.53
CA LEU A 316 -20.68 -1.99 1.29
C LEU A 316 -21.43 -1.72 2.60
N PRO A 317 -21.81 -0.46 2.89
CA PRO A 317 -22.65 -0.16 4.04
C PRO A 317 -24.02 -0.79 3.85
N LYS A 318 -24.72 -1.10 4.96
CA LYS A 318 -26.07 -1.70 4.94
C LYS A 318 -27.07 -0.83 4.18
N VAL A 319 -26.89 0.49 4.23
CA VAL A 319 -27.59 1.48 3.40
C VAL A 319 -26.56 2.10 2.47
N PRO A 320 -26.52 1.76 1.19
CA PRO A 320 -25.53 2.27 0.25
C PRO A 320 -25.74 3.76 -0.04
N ALA A 321 -24.65 4.49 -0.30
CA ALA A 321 -24.71 5.90 -0.69
C ALA A 321 -25.57 6.13 -1.96
N ALA A 322 -25.65 5.13 -2.83
CA ALA A 322 -26.46 5.15 -4.04
C ALA A 322 -27.96 5.45 -3.79
N GLU A 323 -28.49 5.14 -2.62
CA GLU A 323 -29.90 5.46 -2.28
C GLU A 323 -30.14 6.98 -2.09
N LYS A 324 -29.08 7.77 -1.92
CA LYS A 324 -29.16 9.22 -1.69
C LYS A 324 -28.61 10.05 -2.86
N ILE A 325 -27.97 9.39 -3.82
CA ILE A 325 -27.44 10.06 -5.01
C ILE A 325 -28.56 10.28 -6.00
N ASP A 326 -28.76 11.53 -6.42
CA ASP A 326 -29.79 11.90 -7.41
C ASP A 326 -29.27 12.99 -8.35
N VAL A 327 -29.95 13.17 -9.48
CA VAL A 327 -29.65 14.19 -10.48
C VAL A 327 -30.93 14.98 -10.75
N ASP A 328 -30.93 16.29 -10.52
CA ASP A 328 -32.08 17.15 -10.79
C ASP A 328 -32.26 17.46 -12.28
N SER A 329 -33.37 18.16 -12.62
CA SER A 329 -33.69 18.53 -14.01
C SER A 329 -32.67 19.46 -14.67
N THR A 330 -31.74 20.05 -13.91
CA THR A 330 -30.65 20.92 -14.42
C THR A 330 -29.36 20.14 -14.66
N GLY A 331 -29.32 18.85 -14.31
CA GLY A 331 -28.11 18.01 -14.37
C GLY A 331 -27.23 18.11 -13.14
N LYS A 332 -27.66 18.79 -12.07
CA LYS A 332 -26.89 18.92 -10.83
C LYS A 332 -27.02 17.63 -10.01
N ILE A 333 -25.87 17.05 -9.65
CA ILE A 333 -25.80 15.86 -8.82
C ILE A 333 -25.87 16.26 -7.34
N SER A 334 -26.62 15.50 -6.53
CA SER A 334 -26.74 15.62 -5.08
C SER A 334 -26.43 14.29 -4.40
N GLY A 335 -26.11 14.30 -3.10
CA GLY A 335 -25.93 13.09 -2.29
C GLY A 335 -24.58 12.39 -2.47
N LEU A 336 -23.60 12.98 -3.17
CA LEU A 336 -22.26 12.42 -3.30
C LEU A 336 -21.41 12.59 -2.03
N PHE A 337 -21.68 13.65 -1.24
CA PHE A 337 -20.98 14.02 -0.02
C PHE A 337 -21.97 14.42 1.07
#